data_1d2ee98253272e8de4a3a3eb9f3d7ada
#
_entry.id   1d2ee98253272e8de4a3a3eb9f3d7ada
#
_cell.length_a   1.000
_cell.length_b   1.000
_cell.length_c   1.000
_cell.angle_alpha   90.00
_cell.angle_beta   90.00
_cell.angle_gamma   90.00
#
_symmetry.space_group_name_H-M   'P 1'
#
loop_
_entity.id
_entity.type
_entity.pdbx_description
1 polymer ?
#
loop_
_entity_poly.entity_id
_entity_poly.type
_entity_poly.pdbx_seq_one_letter_code
_entity_poly.pdbx_strand_id
1 'polypeptide(L)'
;MLFAARMALVATVFLSAAVDPGNAPNGPPADRLNTGSAIQTGKPEPPSTEVRIGDVAPDFSYQAFDGHWRRLHELRVQGPVLLVFVPNENQLRLMERERARLMDLGVVPVAVLDVSPRATLGLVQHLGLKFSVLSDPRSVIADQFNAIDGRTHATQAAWFLLDEKGMVRALDRGTFPDTPVAMAAEALGRPAPGTAVPTSR
;
A
#
# COMPACT_ATOMS: atom_id res chain seq x y z
N MET A 1 5.03 26.86 -41.71
CA MET A 1 3.83 26.00 -41.66
C MET A 1 3.29 25.99 -40.25
N LEU A 2 2.18 26.71 -40.05
CA LEU A 2 1.49 26.87 -38.77
C LEU A 2 0.53 25.69 -38.57
N PHE A 3 0.61 24.96 -37.45
CA PHE A 3 -0.45 24.07 -36.99
C PHE A 3 -1.07 24.65 -35.74
N ALA A 4 -2.26 25.18 -35.90
CA ALA A 4 -3.12 25.64 -34.82
C ALA A 4 -3.86 24.44 -34.20
N ALA A 5 -3.63 24.16 -32.92
CA ALA A 5 -4.39 23.18 -32.14
C ALA A 5 -5.64 23.85 -31.56
N ARG A 6 -6.82 23.34 -31.92
CA ARG A 6 -8.13 23.74 -31.40
C ARG A 6 -8.34 23.16 -30.00
N MET A 7 -8.50 24.01 -29.01
CA MET A 7 -9.07 23.68 -27.70
C MET A 7 -10.59 23.55 -27.84
N ALA A 8 -11.15 22.37 -27.55
CA ALA A 8 -12.57 22.17 -27.38
C ALA A 8 -12.94 22.30 -25.91
N LEU A 9 -13.69 23.36 -25.61
CA LEU A 9 -14.29 23.64 -24.30
C LEU A 9 -15.59 22.82 -24.19
N VAL A 10 -15.65 21.82 -23.32
CA VAL A 10 -16.89 21.11 -22.97
C VAL A 10 -17.49 21.75 -21.74
N ALA A 11 -18.58 22.49 -21.93
CA ALA A 11 -19.38 23.05 -20.85
C ALA A 11 -20.39 21.99 -20.39
N THR A 12 -20.26 21.52 -19.16
CA THR A 12 -21.25 20.62 -18.53
C THR A 12 -22.31 21.45 -17.82
N VAL A 13 -23.54 21.40 -18.34
CA VAL A 13 -24.71 22.05 -17.75
C VAL A 13 -25.24 21.16 -16.65
N PHE A 14 -25.24 21.65 -15.39
CA PHE A 14 -25.94 21.04 -14.27
C PHE A 14 -27.41 21.43 -14.30
N LEU A 15 -28.29 20.45 -14.53
CA LEU A 15 -29.74 20.61 -14.43
C LEU A 15 -30.14 20.33 -12.99
N SER A 16 -30.49 21.38 -12.21
CA SER A 16 -31.10 21.26 -10.89
C SER A 16 -32.55 20.83 -11.03
N ALA A 17 -32.89 19.66 -10.54
CA ALA A 17 -34.30 19.26 -10.33
C ALA A 17 -34.75 19.73 -8.93
N ALA A 18 -35.71 20.62 -8.88
CA ALA A 18 -36.42 21.05 -7.69
C ALA A 18 -37.31 19.90 -7.19
N VAL A 19 -37.15 19.49 -5.93
CA VAL A 19 -38.03 18.54 -5.24
C VAL A 19 -39.10 19.33 -4.48
N ASP A 20 -40.36 19.01 -4.81
CA ASP A 20 -41.57 19.61 -4.25
C ASP A 20 -41.82 19.05 -2.82
N PRO A 21 -42.01 19.88 -1.75
CA PRO A 21 -42.30 19.39 -0.43
C PRO A 21 -43.83 19.38 -0.16
N GLY A 22 -44.50 18.30 -0.45
CA GLY A 22 -45.92 18.20 -0.16
C GLY A 22 -46.59 16.91 -0.57
N ASN A 23 -46.42 15.87 0.22
CA ASN A 23 -47.51 14.94 0.54
C ASN A 23 -47.01 13.83 1.47
N ALA A 24 -47.36 13.94 2.78
CA ALA A 24 -47.18 12.85 3.73
C ALA A 24 -48.52 12.11 3.87
N PRO A 25 -48.59 10.79 3.60
CA PRO A 25 -49.75 10.00 4.00
C PRO A 25 -49.62 9.55 5.45
N ASN A 26 -50.71 9.78 6.22
CA ASN A 26 -50.92 9.32 7.58
C ASN A 26 -50.79 7.79 7.67
N GLY A 27 -49.78 7.32 8.40
CA GLY A 27 -49.64 5.92 8.80
C GLY A 27 -50.36 5.64 10.12
N PRO A 28 -50.83 4.40 10.37
CA PRO A 28 -51.57 4.02 11.58
C PRO A 28 -50.65 4.01 12.83
N PRO A 29 -51.23 4.08 14.05
CA PRO A 29 -50.50 4.24 15.29
C PRO A 29 -49.66 3.00 15.62
N ALA A 30 -48.39 3.25 15.95
CA ALA A 30 -47.46 2.22 16.40
C ALA A 30 -47.90 1.62 17.73
N ASP A 31 -48.12 0.33 17.69
CA ASP A 31 -48.36 -0.48 18.86
C ASP A 31 -47.08 -0.66 19.69
N ARG A 32 -47.23 -0.48 21.00
CA ARG A 32 -46.16 -0.53 21.99
C ARG A 32 -45.77 -1.98 22.22
N LEU A 33 -44.55 -2.36 21.83
CA LEU A 33 -43.86 -3.48 22.46
C LEU A 33 -42.58 -2.97 23.11
N ASN A 34 -42.76 -2.70 24.41
CA ASN A 34 -41.68 -2.45 25.35
C ASN A 34 -41.06 -3.82 25.71
N THR A 35 -39.91 -4.13 25.23
CA THR A 35 -39.05 -5.14 25.82
C THR A 35 -37.68 -4.55 25.99
N GLY A 36 -37.34 -4.24 27.25
CA GLY A 36 -36.07 -3.74 27.67
C GLY A 36 -34.93 -4.71 27.32
N SER A 37 -34.14 -4.30 26.36
CA SER A 37 -32.76 -4.71 26.25
C SER A 37 -31.96 -3.44 26.18
N ALA A 38 -31.14 -3.22 27.20
CA ALA A 38 -30.15 -2.17 27.20
C ALA A 38 -29.25 -2.37 25.97
N ILE A 39 -29.57 -1.61 24.91
CA ILE A 39 -28.65 -1.50 23.76
C ILE A 39 -27.45 -0.76 24.33
N GLN A 40 -26.37 -1.49 24.58
CA GLN A 40 -25.06 -0.89 24.76
C GLN A 40 -24.72 -0.16 23.45
N THR A 41 -24.88 1.16 23.46
CA THR A 41 -24.32 2.04 22.45
C THR A 41 -22.81 2.14 22.66
N GLY A 42 -22.14 1.01 22.60
CA GLY A 42 -20.73 0.98 22.24
C GLY A 42 -20.68 1.30 20.75
N LYS A 43 -20.14 2.49 20.39
CA LYS A 43 -19.72 2.75 19.02
C LYS A 43 -18.89 1.53 18.60
N PRO A 44 -19.27 0.77 17.55
CA PRO A 44 -18.42 -0.30 17.10
C PRO A 44 -17.10 0.34 16.71
N GLU A 45 -16.09 0.10 17.53
CA GLU A 45 -14.72 0.39 17.18
C GLU A 45 -14.47 -0.46 15.93
N PRO A 46 -14.13 0.14 14.77
CA PRO A 46 -13.82 -0.66 13.60
C PRO A 46 -12.72 -1.61 14.06
N PRO A 47 -12.80 -2.91 13.74
CA PRO A 47 -11.74 -3.82 14.10
C PRO A 47 -10.47 -3.27 13.45
N SER A 48 -9.57 -2.69 14.24
CA SER A 48 -8.23 -2.36 13.83
C SER A 48 -7.52 -3.70 13.65
N THR A 49 -7.75 -4.31 12.49
CA THR A 49 -7.11 -5.58 12.16
C THR A 49 -5.68 -5.23 11.80
N GLU A 50 -4.85 -5.17 12.83
CA GLU A 50 -3.42 -5.00 12.66
C GLU A 50 -2.90 -6.12 11.76
N VAL A 51 -2.25 -5.77 10.66
CA VAL A 51 -1.66 -6.73 9.73
C VAL A 51 -0.56 -7.51 10.44
N ARG A 52 -0.67 -8.84 10.47
CA ARG A 52 0.24 -9.77 11.17
C ARG A 52 0.83 -10.80 10.22
N ILE A 53 1.87 -11.47 10.66
CA ILE A 53 2.42 -12.64 9.95
C ILE A 53 1.32 -13.71 9.82
N GLY A 54 1.11 -14.20 8.60
CA GLY A 54 0.07 -15.17 8.25
C GLY A 54 -1.22 -14.56 7.74
N ASP A 55 -1.42 -13.24 7.87
CA ASP A 55 -2.59 -12.57 7.30
C ASP A 55 -2.42 -12.35 5.80
N VAL A 56 -3.54 -12.19 5.10
CA VAL A 56 -3.55 -11.69 3.72
C VAL A 56 -3.37 -10.18 3.77
N ALA A 57 -2.33 -9.68 3.11
CA ALA A 57 -2.05 -8.25 3.04
C ALA A 57 -3.18 -7.49 2.31
N PRO A 58 -3.50 -6.26 2.73
CA PRO A 58 -4.42 -5.39 2.00
C PRO A 58 -3.97 -5.20 0.55
N ASP A 59 -4.92 -5.28 -0.40
CA ASP A 59 -4.66 -4.92 -1.79
C ASP A 59 -4.95 -3.43 -1.97
N PHE A 60 -3.99 -2.68 -2.49
CA PHE A 60 -4.13 -1.25 -2.73
C PHE A 60 -3.87 -0.90 -4.19
N SER A 61 -4.42 0.23 -4.62
CA SER A 61 -4.13 0.79 -5.94
C SER A 61 -3.16 1.96 -5.82
N TYR A 62 -2.26 2.07 -6.77
CA TYR A 62 -1.30 3.17 -6.87
C TYR A 62 -1.18 3.65 -8.32
N GLN A 63 -0.80 4.91 -8.50
CA GLN A 63 -0.49 5.44 -9.82
C GLN A 63 1.00 5.30 -10.09
N ALA A 64 1.35 4.54 -11.12
CA ALA A 64 2.72 4.41 -11.58
C ALA A 64 3.19 5.70 -12.29
N PHE A 65 4.51 5.87 -12.49
CA PHE A 65 5.07 7.08 -13.13
C PHE A 65 4.66 7.24 -14.60
N ASP A 66 4.17 6.17 -15.25
CA ASP A 66 3.57 6.20 -16.59
C ASP A 66 2.14 6.73 -16.59
N GLY A 67 1.60 7.10 -15.42
CA GLY A 67 0.25 7.60 -15.22
C GLY A 67 -0.84 6.53 -15.10
N HIS A 68 -0.52 5.26 -15.31
CA HIS A 68 -1.48 4.17 -15.21
C HIS A 68 -1.72 3.75 -13.76
N TRP A 69 -2.98 3.44 -13.46
CA TRP A 69 -3.36 2.83 -12.18
C TRP A 69 -3.03 1.35 -12.20
N ARG A 70 -2.36 0.88 -11.16
CA ARG A 70 -1.99 -0.52 -10.93
C ARG A 70 -2.36 -0.94 -9.52
N ARG A 71 -2.35 -2.24 -9.26
CA ARG A 71 -2.63 -2.80 -7.94
C ARG A 71 -1.45 -3.61 -7.40
N LEU A 72 -1.41 -3.76 -6.08
CA LEU A 72 -0.38 -4.58 -5.41
C LEU A 72 -0.35 -6.02 -5.96
N HIS A 73 -1.51 -6.62 -6.26
CA HIS A 73 -1.54 -7.98 -6.79
C HIS A 73 -0.82 -8.11 -8.15
N GLU A 74 -0.75 -7.06 -8.96
CA GLU A 74 0.00 -7.07 -10.23
C GLU A 74 1.51 -7.16 -10.01
N LEU A 75 2.02 -6.58 -8.91
CA LEU A 75 3.42 -6.74 -8.51
C LEU A 75 3.68 -8.19 -8.06
N ARG A 76 2.75 -8.78 -7.32
CA ARG A 76 2.85 -10.17 -6.82
C ARG A 76 2.82 -11.24 -7.92
N VAL A 77 2.28 -10.94 -9.11
CA VAL A 77 2.40 -11.81 -10.29
C VAL A 77 3.87 -11.99 -10.71
N GLN A 78 4.73 -11.04 -10.39
CA GLN A 78 6.16 -11.11 -10.68
C GLN A 78 6.95 -11.90 -9.61
N GLY A 79 6.36 -12.12 -8.42
CA GLY A 79 6.96 -12.85 -7.30
C GLY A 79 6.56 -12.27 -5.94
N PRO A 80 7.12 -12.80 -4.84
CA PRO A 80 7.02 -12.21 -3.52
C PRO A 80 7.42 -10.74 -3.53
N VAL A 81 6.76 -9.91 -2.72
CA VAL A 81 7.01 -8.46 -2.66
C VAL A 81 7.62 -8.09 -1.32
N LEU A 82 8.78 -7.42 -1.33
CA LEU A 82 9.32 -6.72 -0.18
C LEU A 82 8.86 -5.26 -0.22
N LEU A 83 7.85 -4.94 0.58
CA LEU A 83 7.25 -3.61 0.70
C LEU A 83 7.91 -2.88 1.88
N VAL A 84 8.47 -1.68 1.63
CA VAL A 84 9.19 -0.90 2.64
C VAL A 84 8.61 0.51 2.72
N PHE A 85 8.20 0.93 3.91
CA PHE A 85 7.62 2.25 4.17
C PHE A 85 8.69 3.23 4.66
N VAL A 86 8.64 4.45 4.12
CA VAL A 86 9.48 5.61 4.41
C VAL A 86 10.96 5.30 4.66
N PRO A 87 11.60 4.50 3.77
CA PRO A 87 13.02 4.27 3.88
C PRO A 87 13.78 5.58 3.68
N ASN A 88 14.84 5.78 4.46
CA ASN A 88 15.76 6.89 4.22
C ASN A 88 16.64 6.65 2.98
N GLU A 89 17.39 7.66 2.57
CA GLU A 89 18.22 7.59 1.35
C GLU A 89 19.26 6.46 1.38
N ASN A 90 19.89 6.20 2.54
CA ASN A 90 20.86 5.11 2.66
C ASN A 90 20.20 3.73 2.50
N GLN A 91 18.98 3.58 3.01
CA GLN A 91 18.18 2.36 2.87
C GLN A 91 17.71 2.15 1.43
N LEU A 92 17.31 3.23 0.72
CA LEU A 92 17.00 3.16 -0.71
C LEU A 92 18.24 2.74 -1.53
N ARG A 93 19.41 3.29 -1.22
CA ARG A 93 20.68 2.89 -1.84
C ARG A 93 21.04 1.43 -1.52
N LEU A 94 20.75 0.96 -0.30
CA LEU A 94 20.94 -0.44 0.06
C LEU A 94 20.01 -1.35 -0.75
N MET A 95 18.73 -1.00 -0.85
CA MET A 95 17.76 -1.75 -1.67
C MET A 95 18.20 -1.82 -3.14
N GLU A 96 18.69 -0.71 -3.71
CA GLU A 96 19.18 -0.70 -5.11
C GLU A 96 20.42 -1.58 -5.28
N ARG A 97 21.38 -1.54 -4.34
CA ARG A 97 22.57 -2.44 -4.38
C ARG A 97 22.19 -3.92 -4.31
N GLU A 98 21.22 -4.25 -3.46
CA GLU A 98 20.75 -5.62 -3.25
C GLU A 98 19.67 -6.05 -4.25
N ARG A 99 19.21 -5.13 -5.10
CA ARG A 99 18.09 -5.36 -6.03
C ARG A 99 18.28 -6.59 -6.91
N ALA A 100 19.44 -6.75 -7.52
CA ALA A 100 19.71 -7.91 -8.39
C ALA A 100 19.59 -9.23 -7.61
N ARG A 101 20.14 -9.29 -6.41
CA ARG A 101 20.09 -10.46 -5.53
C ARG A 101 18.68 -10.74 -5.02
N LEU A 102 17.88 -9.69 -4.73
CA LEU A 102 16.45 -9.85 -4.41
C LEU A 102 15.69 -10.41 -5.61
N MET A 103 15.95 -9.90 -6.80
CA MET A 103 15.34 -10.39 -8.05
C MET A 103 15.77 -11.83 -8.36
N ASP A 104 17.02 -12.21 -8.12
CA ASP A 104 17.50 -13.59 -8.26
C ASP A 104 16.81 -14.55 -7.27
N LEU A 105 16.43 -14.03 -6.10
CA LEU A 105 15.59 -14.74 -5.12
C LEU A 105 14.10 -14.76 -5.52
N GLY A 106 13.73 -14.06 -6.60
CA GLY A 106 12.37 -13.88 -7.08
C GLY A 106 11.59 -12.80 -6.33
N VAL A 107 12.23 -11.99 -5.48
CA VAL A 107 11.58 -10.97 -4.65
C VAL A 107 11.58 -9.62 -5.36
N VAL A 108 10.40 -9.00 -5.47
CA VAL A 108 10.19 -7.68 -6.04
C VAL A 108 10.32 -6.62 -4.95
N PRO A 109 11.36 -5.78 -4.93
CA PRO A 109 11.47 -4.68 -3.97
C PRO A 109 10.55 -3.52 -4.34
N VAL A 110 9.87 -2.97 -3.34
CA VAL A 110 8.96 -1.82 -3.48
C VAL A 110 9.15 -0.87 -2.29
N ALA A 111 9.39 0.41 -2.54
CA ALA A 111 9.38 1.44 -1.49
C ALA A 111 8.11 2.28 -1.57
N VAL A 112 7.59 2.70 -0.42
CA VAL A 112 6.46 3.62 -0.27
C VAL A 112 6.94 4.85 0.48
N LEU A 113 6.82 6.02 -0.13
CA LEU A 113 7.27 7.30 0.41
C LEU A 113 6.08 8.22 0.70
N ASP A 114 6.08 8.88 1.83
CA ASP A 114 5.06 9.85 2.28
C ASP A 114 5.22 11.24 1.65
N VAL A 115 5.82 11.31 0.48
CA VAL A 115 6.06 12.55 -0.27
C VAL A 115 5.29 12.59 -1.59
N SER A 116 5.16 13.78 -2.18
CA SER A 116 4.43 13.97 -3.42
C SER A 116 5.03 13.18 -4.60
N PRO A 117 4.23 12.85 -5.64
CA PRO A 117 4.72 12.13 -6.82
C PRO A 117 5.92 12.83 -7.49
N ARG A 118 5.93 14.17 -7.52
CA ARG A 118 7.03 14.96 -8.08
C ARG A 118 8.32 14.79 -7.27
N ALA A 119 8.22 14.82 -5.93
CA ALA A 119 9.37 14.62 -5.05
C ALA A 119 9.89 13.18 -5.15
N THR A 120 8.99 12.19 -5.20
CA THR A 120 9.34 10.78 -5.42
C THR A 120 10.10 10.59 -6.72
N LEU A 121 9.61 11.17 -7.83
CA LEU A 121 10.28 11.08 -9.12
C LEU A 121 11.68 11.73 -9.08
N GLY A 122 11.81 12.90 -8.43
CA GLY A 122 13.11 13.56 -8.25
C GLY A 122 14.10 12.68 -7.49
N LEU A 123 13.65 12.02 -6.42
CA LEU A 123 14.48 11.11 -5.63
C LEU A 123 14.89 9.85 -6.42
N VAL A 124 13.95 9.25 -7.15
CA VAL A 124 14.22 8.10 -8.03
C VAL A 124 15.30 8.44 -9.07
N GLN A 125 15.21 9.60 -9.70
CA GLN A 125 16.18 10.07 -10.69
C GLN A 125 17.54 10.38 -10.04
N HIS A 126 17.53 11.08 -8.90
CA HIS A 126 18.74 11.46 -8.17
C HIS A 126 19.55 10.23 -7.70
N LEU A 127 18.85 9.20 -7.19
CA LEU A 127 19.48 7.98 -6.67
C LEU A 127 19.69 6.89 -7.75
N GLY A 128 19.13 7.07 -8.95
CA GLY A 128 19.20 6.09 -10.03
C GLY A 128 18.49 4.77 -9.70
N LEU A 129 17.38 4.84 -8.94
CA LEU A 129 16.65 3.64 -8.50
C LEU A 129 15.96 2.95 -9.67
N LYS A 130 16.07 1.62 -9.73
CA LYS A 130 15.51 0.78 -10.80
C LYS A 130 14.42 -0.18 -10.30
N PHE A 131 13.99 -0.03 -9.07
CA PHE A 131 12.85 -0.75 -8.51
C PHE A 131 11.65 0.19 -8.31
N SER A 132 10.49 -0.37 -8.00
CA SER A 132 9.26 0.40 -7.83
C SER A 132 9.29 1.28 -6.58
N VAL A 133 9.07 2.59 -6.77
CA VAL A 133 8.93 3.55 -5.67
C VAL A 133 7.57 4.22 -5.79
N LEU A 134 6.75 4.13 -4.76
CA LEU A 134 5.39 4.62 -4.72
C LEU A 134 5.31 5.90 -3.90
N SER A 135 4.42 6.81 -4.30
CA SER A 135 4.11 8.04 -3.56
C SER A 135 2.82 7.86 -2.78
N ASP A 136 2.87 8.06 -1.46
CA ASP A 136 1.72 7.98 -0.56
C ASP A 136 1.64 9.22 0.36
N PRO A 137 1.49 10.44 -0.20
CA PRO A 137 1.58 11.69 0.55
C PRO A 137 0.46 11.88 1.58
N ARG A 138 -0.55 11.03 1.58
CA ARG A 138 -1.66 11.03 2.54
C ARG A 138 -1.66 9.80 3.44
N SER A 139 -0.59 9.02 3.38
CA SER A 139 -0.40 7.81 4.20
C SER A 139 -1.56 6.79 4.09
N VAL A 140 -2.25 6.75 2.94
CA VAL A 140 -3.40 5.85 2.73
C VAL A 140 -2.96 4.39 2.66
N ILE A 141 -1.83 4.11 1.98
CA ILE A 141 -1.26 2.77 1.91
C ILE A 141 -0.68 2.40 3.28
N ALA A 142 0.06 3.34 3.90
CA ALA A 142 0.65 3.14 5.22
C ALA A 142 -0.41 2.81 6.29
N ASP A 143 -1.56 3.49 6.27
CA ASP A 143 -2.68 3.24 7.20
C ASP A 143 -3.22 1.81 7.04
N GLN A 144 -3.44 1.34 5.82
CA GLN A 144 -3.91 -0.02 5.54
C GLN A 144 -2.95 -1.11 6.08
N PHE A 145 -1.65 -0.82 6.17
CA PHE A 145 -0.62 -1.72 6.70
C PHE A 145 -0.32 -1.49 8.18
N ASN A 146 -1.04 -0.59 8.86
CA ASN A 146 -0.77 -0.15 10.22
C ASN A 146 0.70 0.33 10.40
N ALA A 147 1.23 0.99 9.36
CA ALA A 147 2.53 1.62 9.35
C ALA A 147 2.43 3.12 9.71
N ILE A 148 1.52 3.44 10.64
CA ILE A 148 1.32 4.79 11.20
C ILE A 148 1.69 4.79 12.66
N ASP A 149 2.51 5.75 13.09
CA ASP A 149 2.82 5.95 14.50
C ASP A 149 1.57 6.49 15.22
N GLY A 150 1.08 5.74 16.21
CA GLY A 150 -0.17 6.07 16.90
C GLY A 150 -0.14 7.37 17.69
N ARG A 151 1.04 7.92 17.98
CA ARG A 151 1.24 9.17 18.72
C ARG A 151 1.37 10.38 17.81
N THR A 152 2.14 10.24 16.73
CA THR A 152 2.45 11.36 15.80
C THR A 152 1.52 11.40 14.59
N HIS A 153 0.80 10.32 14.33
CA HIS A 153 0.00 10.08 13.11
C HIS A 153 0.79 10.20 11.81
N ALA A 154 2.11 10.11 11.89
CA ALA A 154 2.99 10.09 10.73
C ALA A 154 3.26 8.65 10.29
N THR A 155 3.57 8.46 9.01
CA THR A 155 4.06 7.17 8.52
C THR A 155 5.36 6.82 9.25
N GLN A 156 5.42 5.64 9.84
CA GLN A 156 6.62 5.12 10.50
C GLN A 156 7.38 4.16 9.57
N ALA A 157 8.68 4.02 9.83
CA ALA A 157 9.47 3.01 9.17
C ALA A 157 8.87 1.63 9.43
N ALA A 158 8.62 0.87 8.37
CA ALA A 158 8.11 -0.49 8.47
C ALA A 158 8.46 -1.26 7.20
N TRP A 159 8.49 -2.58 7.28
CA TRP A 159 8.59 -3.42 6.10
C TRP A 159 7.75 -4.68 6.24
N PHE A 160 7.30 -5.18 5.09
CA PHE A 160 6.48 -6.38 4.97
C PHE A 160 7.00 -7.23 3.82
N LEU A 161 7.20 -8.50 4.05
CA LEU A 161 7.48 -9.48 3.01
C LEU A 161 6.21 -10.28 2.73
N LEU A 162 5.70 -10.15 1.51
CA LEU A 162 4.50 -10.82 1.04
C LEU A 162 4.89 -11.94 0.07
N ASP A 163 4.27 -13.10 0.18
CA ASP A 163 4.42 -14.15 -0.85
C ASP A 163 3.55 -13.87 -2.09
N GLU A 164 3.62 -14.73 -3.09
CA GLU A 164 2.85 -14.63 -4.33
C GLU A 164 1.33 -14.66 -4.09
N LYS A 165 0.87 -15.27 -2.99
CA LYS A 165 -0.55 -15.30 -2.60
C LYS A 165 -0.96 -14.05 -1.83
N GLY A 166 -0.01 -13.20 -1.46
CA GLY A 166 -0.22 -12.00 -0.66
C GLY A 166 -0.25 -12.25 0.84
N MET A 167 0.20 -13.43 1.28
CA MET A 167 0.34 -13.71 2.71
C MET A 167 1.57 -13.01 3.26
N VAL A 168 1.45 -12.37 4.41
CA VAL A 168 2.57 -11.76 5.13
C VAL A 168 3.46 -12.86 5.70
N ARG A 169 4.70 -12.96 5.24
CA ARG A 169 5.68 -13.96 5.68
C ARG A 169 6.60 -13.43 6.78
N ALA A 170 6.91 -12.15 6.71
CA ALA A 170 7.66 -11.45 7.73
C ALA A 170 7.29 -9.96 7.71
N LEU A 171 7.44 -9.30 8.84
CA LEU A 171 7.25 -7.86 8.98
C LEU A 171 8.02 -7.35 10.18
N ASP A 172 8.32 -6.06 10.17
CA ASP A 172 8.73 -5.29 11.34
C ASP A 172 8.24 -3.85 11.20
N ARG A 173 7.98 -3.19 12.34
CA ARG A 173 7.61 -1.79 12.43
C ARG A 173 8.60 -1.05 13.31
N GLY A 174 9.10 0.08 12.83
CA GLY A 174 10.14 0.87 13.51
C GLY A 174 11.55 0.58 13.03
N THR A 175 11.79 -0.50 12.27
CA THR A 175 13.11 -0.85 11.75
C THR A 175 13.14 -1.00 10.23
N PHE A 176 14.33 -1.18 9.71
CA PHE A 176 14.59 -1.54 8.32
C PHE A 176 15.52 -2.75 8.29
N PRO A 177 15.37 -3.74 7.42
CA PRO A 177 16.23 -4.91 7.40
C PRO A 177 17.63 -4.55 6.92
N ASP A 178 18.64 -4.75 7.77
CA ASP A 178 20.05 -4.50 7.44
C ASP A 178 20.56 -5.42 6.33
N THR A 179 19.98 -6.62 6.24
CA THR A 179 20.30 -7.65 5.24
C THR A 179 19.04 -8.15 4.53
N PRO A 180 18.44 -7.34 3.65
CA PRO A 180 17.13 -7.63 3.07
C PRO A 180 17.09 -8.94 2.28
N VAL A 181 18.20 -9.34 1.63
CA VAL A 181 18.27 -10.61 0.90
C VAL A 181 18.27 -11.81 1.84
N ALA A 182 19.06 -11.78 2.91
CA ALA A 182 19.13 -12.88 3.86
C ALA A 182 17.80 -13.06 4.61
N MET A 183 17.21 -11.94 5.06
CA MET A 183 15.89 -11.92 5.70
C MET A 183 14.81 -12.50 4.78
N ALA A 184 14.77 -12.08 3.50
CA ALA A 184 13.79 -12.57 2.55
C ALA A 184 13.99 -14.07 2.23
N ALA A 185 15.24 -14.52 2.10
CA ALA A 185 15.57 -15.93 1.87
C ALA A 185 15.08 -16.81 3.03
N GLU A 186 15.36 -16.39 4.26
CA GLU A 186 14.92 -17.08 5.47
C GLU A 186 13.39 -17.15 5.56
N ALA A 187 12.71 -16.03 5.46
CA ALA A 187 11.26 -15.94 5.60
C ALA A 187 10.49 -16.69 4.50
N LEU A 188 11.09 -16.85 3.30
CA LEU A 188 10.51 -17.61 2.20
C LEU A 188 10.98 -19.08 2.18
N GLY A 189 11.88 -19.49 3.07
CA GLY A 189 12.47 -20.82 3.07
C GLY A 189 13.29 -21.12 1.82
N ARG A 190 13.95 -20.11 1.23
CA ARG A 190 14.75 -20.21 0.00
C ARG A 190 16.24 -20.08 0.33
N PRO A 191 17.15 -20.77 -0.40
CA PRO A 191 18.58 -20.54 -0.23
C PRO A 191 18.94 -19.12 -0.64
N ALA A 192 19.79 -18.44 0.16
CA ALA A 192 20.27 -17.11 -0.22
C ALA A 192 21.13 -17.18 -1.51
N PRO A 193 20.96 -16.24 -2.45
CA PRO A 193 21.78 -16.20 -3.66
C PRO A 193 23.27 -16.11 -3.31
N GLY A 194 24.09 -16.94 -3.97
CA GLY A 194 25.54 -17.01 -3.74
C GLY A 194 25.98 -17.95 -2.61
N THR A 195 25.07 -18.60 -1.90
CA THR A 195 25.42 -19.70 -1.02
C THR A 195 25.52 -20.98 -1.86
N ALA A 196 26.71 -21.30 -2.34
CA ALA A 196 26.95 -22.59 -3.00
C ALA A 196 26.57 -23.71 -2.01
N VAL A 197 25.54 -24.50 -2.31
CA VAL A 197 25.29 -25.75 -1.60
C VAL A 197 26.50 -26.64 -1.85
N PRO A 198 27.28 -27.05 -0.82
CA PRO A 198 28.36 -27.99 -1.04
C PRO A 198 27.76 -29.28 -1.59
N THR A 199 28.02 -29.58 -2.85
CA THR A 199 27.66 -30.85 -3.49
C THR A 199 28.44 -31.93 -2.76
N SER A 200 27.84 -32.60 -1.79
CA SER A 200 28.39 -33.83 -1.21
C SER A 200 28.42 -34.86 -2.31
N ARG A 201 29.63 -35.20 -2.78
CA ARG A 201 29.90 -36.41 -3.58
C ARG A 201 29.98 -37.62 -2.69
#